data_cf60966a9065ebac66e96afa1b31c6b3
#
_entry.id   cf60966a9065ebac66e96afa1b31c6b3
#
_cell.length_a   1.000
_cell.length_b   1.000
_cell.length_c   1.000
_cell.angle_alpha   90.00
_cell.angle_beta   90.00
_cell.angle_gamma   90.00
#
_symmetry.space_group_name_H-M   'P 1'
#
loop_
_entity.id
_entity.type
_entity.pdbx_description
1 polymer ?
#
loop_
_entity_poly.entity_id
_entity_poly.type
_entity_poly.pdbx_seq_one_letter_code
_entity_poly.pdbx_strand_id
1 'polypeptide(L)'
;SRGLGDVYKRQDWMSGASFVAMAGGIYFGGHGYLAFLVGWTGGYVLVASLMAPYLRKFGCYTVPDFIGTRYGGNLARLLGVIVLVVASFTYVTAQINATGTIAARALQIPFEVGVWFGLFGILLCSMLGGMRAVTWTQVAQYIVLIIAYLIPVFWMSNKQGFGLIPQLVYGEAVQRVTELEQMHQ
;
A
#
# COMPACT_ATOMS: atom_id res chain seq x y z
N SER A 1 12.75 -10.37 17.97
CA SER A 1 11.36 -10.10 17.52
C SER A 1 11.11 -8.66 16.99
N ARG A 2 12.04 -7.70 17.21
CA ARG A 2 11.87 -6.32 16.67
C ARG A 2 11.91 -6.27 15.13
N GLY A 3 12.76 -7.06 14.49
CA GLY A 3 12.89 -7.09 13.03
C GLY A 3 11.67 -7.61 12.27
N LEU A 4 10.96 -8.61 12.81
CA LEU A 4 9.73 -9.13 12.19
C LEU A 4 8.57 -8.13 12.23
N GLY A 5 8.47 -7.34 13.30
CA GLY A 5 7.48 -6.26 13.39
C GLY A 5 7.72 -5.14 12.39
N ASP A 6 8.99 -4.86 12.05
CA ASP A 6 9.34 -3.86 11.05
C ASP A 6 9.05 -4.34 9.61
N VAL A 7 9.25 -5.63 9.33
CA VAL A 7 8.90 -6.24 8.03
C VAL A 7 7.38 -6.25 7.85
N TYR A 8 6.61 -6.59 8.89
CA TYR A 8 5.14 -6.53 8.88
C TYR A 8 4.65 -5.12 8.53
N LYS A 9 5.18 -4.08 9.18
CA LYS A 9 4.79 -2.69 8.90
C LYS A 9 5.16 -2.23 7.48
N ARG A 10 6.28 -2.70 6.95
CA ARG A 10 6.71 -2.34 5.58
C ARG A 10 5.81 -2.96 4.51
N GLN A 11 5.25 -4.13 4.77
CA GLN A 11 4.35 -4.77 3.82
C GLN A 11 2.98 -4.05 3.73
N ASP A 12 2.51 -3.41 4.78
CA ASP A 12 1.26 -2.64 4.76
C ASP A 12 1.28 -1.51 3.70
N TRP A 13 2.46 -1.10 3.26
CA TRP A 13 2.65 -0.14 2.17
C TRP A 13 2.43 -0.72 0.78
N MET A 14 2.64 -2.03 0.62
CA MET A 14 2.51 -2.74 -0.64
C MET A 14 1.08 -3.30 -0.76
N SER A 15 0.11 -2.40 -0.81
CA SER A 15 -1.30 -2.76 -0.92
C SER A 15 -1.71 -3.05 -2.37
N GLY A 16 -2.85 -3.74 -2.55
CA GLY A 16 -3.45 -3.91 -3.86
C GLY A 16 -3.77 -2.59 -4.56
N ALA A 17 -4.09 -1.54 -3.78
CA ALA A 17 -4.28 -0.19 -4.30
C ALA A 17 -2.99 0.39 -4.90
N SER A 18 -1.84 0.19 -4.26
CA SER A 18 -0.55 0.65 -4.80
C SER A 18 -0.14 -0.13 -6.04
N PHE A 19 -0.39 -1.44 -6.06
CA PHE A 19 0.05 -2.30 -7.15
C PHE A 19 -0.82 -2.16 -8.40
N VAL A 20 -2.13 -2.15 -8.24
CA VAL A 20 -3.08 -2.18 -9.35
C VAL A 20 -3.61 -0.78 -9.67
N ALA A 21 -4.16 -0.09 -8.67
CA ALA A 21 -4.83 1.19 -8.91
C ALA A 21 -3.85 2.31 -9.25
N MET A 22 -2.69 2.36 -8.60
CA MET A 22 -1.70 3.41 -8.88
C MET A 22 -1.01 3.20 -10.22
N ALA A 23 -0.67 1.96 -10.57
CA ALA A 23 -0.11 1.65 -11.89
C ALA A 23 -1.12 2.00 -13.02
N GLY A 24 -2.39 1.66 -12.83
CA GLY A 24 -3.47 2.06 -13.72
C GLY A 24 -3.66 3.57 -13.78
N GLY A 25 -3.60 4.26 -12.64
CA GLY A 25 -3.70 5.72 -12.55
C GLY A 25 -2.58 6.44 -13.31
N ILE A 26 -1.35 5.96 -13.20
CA ILE A 26 -0.21 6.51 -13.97
C ILE A 26 -0.40 6.24 -15.47
N TYR A 27 -0.88 5.07 -15.84
CA TYR A 27 -1.13 4.72 -17.23
C TYR A 27 -2.17 5.63 -17.89
N PHE A 28 -3.27 5.95 -17.20
CA PHE A 28 -4.32 6.82 -17.72
C PHE A 28 -4.08 8.32 -17.51
N GLY A 29 -3.44 8.70 -16.41
CA GLY A 29 -3.23 10.11 -16.02
C GLY A 29 -1.88 10.69 -16.40
N GLY A 30 -0.98 9.87 -17.00
CA GLY A 30 0.34 10.31 -17.45
C GLY A 30 1.22 10.80 -16.31
N HIS A 31 2.17 11.66 -16.66
CA HIS A 31 3.19 12.20 -15.75
C HIS A 31 2.59 12.96 -14.55
N GLY A 32 1.48 13.65 -14.74
CA GLY A 32 0.81 14.41 -13.67
C GLY A 32 0.37 13.54 -12.49
N TYR A 33 0.10 12.26 -12.71
CA TYR A 33 -0.29 11.33 -11.66
C TYR A 33 0.84 11.02 -10.66
N LEU A 34 2.09 11.27 -11.03
CA LEU A 34 3.25 11.15 -10.13
C LEU A 34 3.15 12.08 -8.91
N ALA A 35 2.41 13.18 -9.00
CA ALA A 35 2.16 14.07 -7.86
C ALA A 35 1.52 13.34 -6.68
N PHE A 36 0.63 12.36 -6.93
CA PHE A 36 0.06 11.52 -5.87
C PHE A 36 1.12 10.67 -5.16
N LEU A 37 2.06 10.15 -5.91
CA LEU A 37 3.15 9.32 -5.39
C LEU A 37 4.09 10.12 -4.49
N VAL A 38 4.45 11.32 -4.93
CA VAL A 38 5.30 12.24 -4.17
C VAL A 38 4.56 12.75 -2.93
N GLY A 39 3.29 13.12 -3.05
CA GLY A 39 2.45 13.57 -1.94
C GLY A 39 2.27 12.51 -0.88
N TRP A 40 2.01 11.29 -1.29
CA TRP A 40 1.89 10.13 -0.41
C TRP A 40 3.20 9.86 0.35
N THR A 41 4.31 9.73 -0.37
CA THR A 41 5.62 9.48 0.23
C THR A 41 6.03 10.61 1.16
N GLY A 42 5.84 11.86 0.74
CA GLY A 42 6.09 13.04 1.56
C GLY A 42 5.23 13.07 2.82
N GLY A 43 3.96 12.73 2.73
CA GLY A 43 3.06 12.60 3.87
C GLY A 43 3.56 11.62 4.92
N TYR A 44 4.06 10.47 4.50
CA TYR A 44 4.64 9.50 5.43
C TYR A 44 5.94 9.98 6.06
N VAL A 45 6.80 10.67 5.33
CA VAL A 45 8.01 11.28 5.88
C VAL A 45 7.65 12.30 6.96
N LEU A 46 6.64 13.13 6.73
CA LEU A 46 6.14 14.09 7.72
C LEU A 46 5.59 13.40 8.96
N VAL A 47 4.77 12.37 8.79
CA VAL A 47 4.24 11.59 9.91
C VAL A 47 5.37 10.92 10.70
N ALA A 48 6.34 10.32 10.03
CA ALA A 48 7.46 9.63 10.66
C ALA A 48 8.38 10.59 11.43
N SER A 49 8.63 11.78 10.88
CA SER A 49 9.54 12.76 11.47
C SER A 49 8.89 13.62 12.55
N LEU A 50 7.64 14.03 12.35
CA LEU A 50 6.96 14.98 13.25
C LEU A 50 6.01 14.30 14.24
N MET A 51 5.20 13.35 13.80
CA MET A 51 4.14 12.76 14.64
C MET A 51 4.61 11.53 15.42
N ALA A 52 5.37 10.65 14.79
CA ALA A 52 5.78 9.39 15.41
C ALA A 52 6.59 9.57 16.70
N PRO A 53 7.54 10.53 16.83
CA PRO A 53 8.26 10.76 18.08
C PRO A 53 7.32 11.18 19.22
N TYR A 54 6.31 12.02 18.93
CA TYR A 54 5.34 12.46 19.93
C TYR A 54 4.44 11.32 20.41
N LEU A 55 3.88 10.56 19.47
CA LEU A 55 3.04 9.41 19.79
C LEU A 55 3.79 8.36 20.62
N ARG A 56 5.07 8.16 20.30
CA ARG A 56 5.93 7.21 21.03
C ARG A 56 6.23 7.66 22.45
N LYS A 57 6.46 8.96 22.68
CA LYS A 57 6.64 9.53 24.02
C LYS A 57 5.37 9.45 24.86
N PHE A 58 4.21 9.55 24.24
CA PHE A 58 2.92 9.49 24.93
C PHE A 58 2.58 8.08 25.45
N GLY A 59 3.18 7.03 24.88
CA GLY A 59 3.04 5.64 25.34
C GLY A 59 1.70 4.99 25.02
N CYS A 60 0.85 5.61 24.19
CA CYS A 60 -0.41 5.03 23.75
C CYS A 60 -0.21 4.08 22.57
N TYR A 61 -0.95 2.96 22.56
CA TYR A 61 -0.86 1.95 21.51
C TYR A 61 -1.76 2.24 20.31
N THR A 62 -2.83 3.00 20.51
CA THR A 62 -3.82 3.30 19.46
C THR A 62 -4.08 4.80 19.37
N VAL A 63 -4.49 5.26 18.17
CA VAL A 63 -4.88 6.65 17.94
C VAL A 63 -6.08 7.08 18.79
N PRO A 64 -7.16 6.28 18.95
CA PRO A 64 -8.24 6.61 19.86
C PRO A 64 -7.82 6.76 21.33
N ASP A 65 -6.87 5.94 21.81
CA ASP A 65 -6.33 6.08 23.16
C ASP A 65 -5.56 7.39 23.33
N PHE A 66 -4.75 7.75 22.31
CA PHE A 66 -4.05 9.03 22.30
C PHE A 66 -5.03 10.22 22.36
N ILE A 67 -6.09 10.19 21.52
CA ILE A 67 -7.10 11.25 21.49
C ILE A 67 -7.82 11.34 22.84
N GLY A 68 -8.24 10.20 23.40
CA GLY A 68 -8.91 10.13 24.70
C GLY A 68 -8.06 10.67 25.84
N THR A 69 -6.75 10.37 25.84
CA THR A 69 -5.83 10.84 26.86
C THR A 69 -5.48 12.33 26.73
N ARG A 70 -5.35 12.81 25.47
CA ARG A 70 -4.97 14.20 25.22
C ARG A 70 -6.10 15.20 25.45
N TYR A 71 -7.29 14.88 24.98
CA TYR A 71 -8.45 15.80 25.02
C TYR A 71 -9.37 15.55 26.21
N GLY A 72 -9.12 14.47 26.94
CA GLY A 72 -9.90 14.09 28.12
C GLY A 72 -11.31 13.59 27.78
N GLY A 73 -11.65 12.43 28.37
CA GLY A 73 -13.01 11.93 28.33
C GLY A 73 -13.28 10.79 27.33
N ASN A 74 -14.31 10.02 27.69
CA ASN A 74 -14.77 8.87 26.91
C ASN A 74 -15.38 9.28 25.56
N LEU A 75 -15.91 10.49 25.44
CA LEU A 75 -16.52 10.97 24.22
C LEU A 75 -15.47 11.15 23.10
N ALA A 76 -14.33 11.78 23.41
CA ALA A 76 -13.25 11.97 22.45
C ALA A 76 -12.66 10.62 21.97
N ARG A 77 -12.53 9.66 22.89
CA ARG A 77 -12.11 8.29 22.57
C ARG A 77 -13.13 7.58 21.67
N LEU A 78 -14.42 7.70 21.98
CA LEU A 78 -15.50 7.11 21.18
C LEU A 78 -15.52 7.65 19.76
N LEU A 79 -15.41 8.96 19.60
CA LEU A 79 -15.33 9.59 18.27
C LEU A 79 -14.10 9.11 17.49
N GLY A 80 -12.94 8.99 18.15
CA GLY A 80 -11.74 8.43 17.56
C GLY A 80 -11.93 6.97 17.07
N VAL A 81 -12.65 6.16 17.83
CA VAL A 81 -12.98 4.77 17.45
C VAL A 81 -13.91 4.75 16.24
N ILE A 82 -14.95 5.58 16.23
CA ILE A 82 -15.89 5.66 15.08
C ILE A 82 -15.14 6.03 13.79
N VAL A 83 -14.32 7.07 13.84
CA VAL A 83 -13.51 7.49 12.68
C VAL A 83 -12.57 6.37 12.23
N LEU A 84 -11.92 5.69 13.16
CA LEU A 84 -11.03 4.56 12.85
C LEU A 84 -11.78 3.41 12.16
N VAL A 85 -12.96 3.06 12.66
CA VAL A 85 -13.80 2.00 12.08
C VAL A 85 -14.24 2.36 10.66
N VAL A 86 -14.72 3.57 10.44
CA VAL A 86 -15.14 4.04 9.10
C VAL A 86 -13.96 4.05 8.13
N ALA A 87 -12.82 4.59 8.54
CA ALA A 87 -11.61 4.61 7.71
C ALA A 87 -11.12 3.19 7.37
N SER A 88 -11.10 2.29 8.36
CA SER A 88 -10.70 0.90 8.18
C SER A 88 -11.67 0.15 7.26
N PHE A 89 -12.97 0.38 7.39
CA PHE A 89 -13.98 -0.22 6.52
C PHE A 89 -13.80 0.20 5.05
N THR A 90 -13.59 1.49 4.83
CA THR A 90 -13.32 2.02 3.47
C THR A 90 -12.05 1.39 2.87
N TYR A 91 -10.99 1.28 3.67
CA TYR A 91 -9.75 0.65 3.25
C TYR A 91 -9.93 -0.83 2.90
N VAL A 92 -10.61 -1.60 3.74
CA VAL A 92 -10.89 -3.03 3.52
C VAL A 92 -11.72 -3.23 2.25
N THR A 93 -12.71 -2.38 2.01
CA THR A 93 -13.54 -2.44 0.79
C THR A 93 -12.68 -2.28 -0.48
N ALA A 94 -11.74 -1.32 -0.48
CA ALA A 94 -10.81 -1.13 -1.59
C ALA A 94 -9.90 -2.34 -1.80
N GLN A 95 -9.41 -2.96 -0.73
CA GLN A 95 -8.54 -4.15 -0.80
C GLN A 95 -9.29 -5.38 -1.31
N ILE A 96 -10.52 -5.59 -0.87
CA ILE A 96 -11.37 -6.69 -1.35
C ILE A 96 -11.65 -6.54 -2.84
N ASN A 97 -11.94 -5.32 -3.30
CA ASN A 97 -12.15 -5.04 -4.72
C ASN A 97 -10.89 -5.34 -5.55
N ALA A 98 -9.72 -4.92 -5.11
CA ALA A 98 -8.45 -5.24 -5.76
C ALA A 98 -8.20 -6.75 -5.82
N THR A 99 -8.43 -7.46 -4.72
CA THR A 99 -8.29 -8.92 -4.63
C THR A 99 -9.24 -9.63 -5.58
N GLY A 100 -10.52 -9.23 -5.62
CA GLY A 100 -11.52 -9.76 -6.53
C GLY A 100 -11.14 -9.56 -8.00
N THR A 101 -10.65 -8.38 -8.34
CA THR A 101 -10.19 -8.06 -9.70
C THR A 101 -9.01 -8.93 -10.14
N ILE A 102 -8.01 -9.09 -9.26
CA ILE A 102 -6.83 -9.93 -9.55
C ILE A 102 -7.25 -11.39 -9.68
N ALA A 103 -8.05 -11.91 -8.74
CA ALA A 103 -8.52 -13.29 -8.76
C ALA A 103 -9.36 -13.59 -10.00
N ALA A 104 -10.28 -12.69 -10.36
CA ALA A 104 -11.10 -12.83 -11.55
C ALA A 104 -10.26 -12.91 -12.84
N ARG A 105 -9.24 -12.08 -12.94
CA ARG A 105 -8.32 -12.07 -14.11
C ARG A 105 -7.39 -13.27 -14.14
N ALA A 106 -6.82 -13.67 -13.00
CA ALA A 106 -5.85 -14.76 -12.92
C ALA A 106 -6.50 -16.14 -13.10
N LEU A 107 -7.68 -16.33 -12.51
CA LEU A 107 -8.39 -17.61 -12.51
C LEU A 107 -9.48 -17.69 -13.60
N GLN A 108 -9.73 -16.61 -14.34
CA GLN A 108 -10.79 -16.53 -15.36
C GLN A 108 -12.18 -16.83 -14.81
N ILE A 109 -12.47 -16.37 -13.59
CA ILE A 109 -13.73 -16.56 -12.88
C ILE A 109 -14.49 -15.23 -12.78
N PRO A 110 -15.83 -15.26 -12.54
CA PRO A 110 -16.60 -14.05 -12.29
C PRO A 110 -16.02 -13.27 -11.09
N PHE A 111 -16.09 -11.95 -11.16
CA PHE A 111 -15.57 -11.05 -10.12
C PHE A 111 -16.11 -11.38 -8.72
N GLU A 112 -17.40 -11.66 -8.62
CA GLU A 112 -18.08 -12.00 -7.36
C GLU A 112 -17.49 -13.26 -6.71
N VAL A 113 -17.22 -14.28 -7.52
CA VAL A 113 -16.59 -15.52 -7.05
C VAL A 113 -15.16 -15.26 -6.60
N GLY A 114 -14.42 -14.43 -7.34
CA GLY A 114 -13.07 -14.01 -6.98
C GLY A 114 -13.00 -13.27 -5.64
N VAL A 115 -13.96 -12.39 -5.37
CA VAL A 115 -14.11 -11.70 -4.08
C VAL A 115 -14.32 -12.69 -2.93
N TRP A 116 -15.27 -13.61 -3.08
CA TRP A 116 -15.56 -14.61 -2.04
C TRP A 116 -14.38 -15.55 -1.79
N PHE A 117 -13.69 -15.95 -2.84
CA PHE A 117 -12.50 -16.81 -2.74
C PHE A 117 -11.36 -16.13 -1.98
N GLY A 118 -11.09 -14.85 -2.30
CA GLY A 118 -10.08 -14.07 -1.59
C GLY A 118 -10.45 -13.82 -0.14
N LEU A 119 -11.70 -13.47 0.12
CA LEU A 119 -12.20 -13.20 1.47
C LEU A 119 -12.16 -14.45 2.35
N PHE A 120 -12.54 -15.61 1.80
CA PHE A 120 -12.44 -16.89 2.49
C PHE A 120 -11.01 -17.23 2.90
N GLY A 121 -10.05 -17.06 1.98
CA GLY A 121 -8.64 -17.30 2.27
C GLY A 121 -8.11 -16.41 3.40
N ILE A 122 -8.43 -15.10 3.36
CA ILE A 122 -8.03 -14.14 4.39
C ILE A 122 -8.65 -14.49 5.75
N LEU A 123 -9.96 -14.79 5.78
CA LEU A 123 -10.65 -15.15 7.02
C LEU A 123 -10.11 -16.46 7.61
N LEU A 124 -9.86 -17.46 6.78
CA LEU A 124 -9.34 -18.73 7.22
C LEU A 124 -7.95 -18.57 7.86
N CYS A 125 -7.06 -17.86 7.22
CA CYS A 125 -5.73 -17.57 7.76
C CYS A 125 -5.79 -16.75 9.06
N SER A 126 -6.65 -15.74 9.12
CA SER A 126 -6.77 -14.86 10.26
C SER A 126 -7.41 -15.53 11.46
N MET A 127 -8.49 -16.31 11.25
CA MET A 127 -9.21 -16.97 12.34
C MET A 127 -8.46 -18.16 12.92
N LEU A 128 -7.82 -18.98 12.07
CA LEU A 128 -7.13 -20.19 12.54
C LEU A 128 -5.73 -19.89 13.11
N GLY A 129 -5.04 -18.92 12.55
CA GLY A 129 -3.66 -18.67 12.90
C GLY A 129 -3.41 -17.46 13.79
N GLY A 130 -4.40 -16.60 13.98
CA GLY A 130 -4.29 -15.37 14.76
C GLY A 130 -3.14 -14.45 14.29
N MET A 131 -2.73 -13.54 15.16
CA MET A 131 -1.67 -12.55 14.84
C MET A 131 -0.32 -13.16 14.46
N ARG A 132 -0.01 -14.36 14.96
CA ARG A 132 1.28 -15.01 14.65
C ARG A 132 1.32 -15.52 13.22
N ALA A 133 0.26 -16.18 12.76
CA ALA A 133 0.17 -16.64 11.38
C ALA A 133 0.12 -15.48 10.40
N VAL A 134 -0.67 -14.45 10.70
CA VAL A 134 -0.72 -13.21 9.90
C VAL A 134 0.67 -12.62 9.75
N THR A 135 1.45 -12.50 10.82
CA THR A 135 2.82 -11.95 10.74
C THR A 135 3.74 -12.75 9.83
N TRP A 136 3.75 -14.08 9.95
CA TRP A 136 4.60 -14.93 9.12
C TRP A 136 4.19 -14.93 7.64
N THR A 137 2.89 -14.96 7.39
CA THR A 137 2.35 -14.85 6.02
C THR A 137 2.75 -13.52 5.38
N GLN A 138 2.69 -12.43 6.15
CA GLN A 138 3.08 -11.10 5.72
C GLN A 138 4.59 -11.02 5.38
N VAL A 139 5.45 -11.66 6.16
CA VAL A 139 6.90 -11.71 5.86
C VAL A 139 7.17 -12.44 4.54
N ALA A 140 6.53 -13.59 4.33
CA ALA A 140 6.67 -14.34 3.09
C ALA A 140 6.15 -13.53 1.88
N GLN A 141 4.99 -12.91 2.01
CA GLN A 141 4.41 -12.05 0.97
C GLN A 141 5.31 -10.84 0.65
N TYR A 142 5.95 -10.23 1.64
CA TYR A 142 6.86 -9.11 1.43
C TYR A 142 8.03 -9.49 0.50
N ILE A 143 8.63 -10.66 0.72
CA ILE A 143 9.72 -11.15 -0.13
C ILE A 143 9.23 -11.35 -1.58
N VAL A 144 8.08 -12.01 -1.74
CA VAL A 144 7.48 -12.25 -3.06
C VAL A 144 7.14 -10.92 -3.76
N LEU A 145 6.57 -9.95 -3.03
CA LEU A 145 6.21 -8.67 -3.59
C LEU A 145 7.42 -7.85 -4.05
N ILE A 146 8.52 -7.83 -3.29
CA ILE A 146 9.75 -7.15 -3.74
C ILE A 146 10.24 -7.74 -5.05
N ILE A 147 10.30 -9.06 -5.16
CA ILE A 147 10.72 -9.73 -6.40
C ILE A 147 9.76 -9.39 -7.54
N ALA A 148 8.45 -9.46 -7.28
CA ALA A 148 7.41 -9.14 -8.26
C ALA A 148 7.43 -7.69 -8.75
N TYR A 149 7.85 -6.73 -7.91
CA TYR A 149 8.04 -5.34 -8.32
C TYR A 149 9.33 -5.13 -9.13
N LEU A 150 10.41 -5.77 -8.74
CA LEU A 150 11.70 -5.57 -9.38
C LEU A 150 11.78 -6.18 -10.78
N ILE A 151 11.19 -7.36 -10.99
CA ILE A 151 11.24 -8.04 -12.28
C ILE A 151 10.69 -7.18 -13.43
N PRO A 152 9.46 -6.65 -13.39
CA PRO A 152 8.93 -5.82 -14.46
C PRO A 152 9.72 -4.54 -14.68
N VAL A 153 10.20 -3.92 -13.59
CA VAL A 153 10.96 -2.67 -13.65
C VAL A 153 12.29 -2.88 -14.36
N PHE A 154 13.04 -3.91 -14.00
CA PHE A 154 14.29 -4.24 -14.68
C PHE A 154 14.07 -4.67 -16.14
N TRP A 155 13.05 -5.47 -16.37
CA TRP A 155 12.74 -5.95 -17.72
C TRP A 155 12.34 -4.79 -18.65
N MET A 156 11.49 -3.88 -18.19
CA MET A 156 11.08 -2.71 -18.97
C MET A 156 12.25 -1.74 -19.20
N SER A 157 13.06 -1.48 -18.18
CA SER A 157 14.24 -0.63 -18.29
C SER A 157 15.22 -1.17 -19.35
N ASN A 158 15.48 -2.47 -19.31
CA ASN A 158 16.35 -3.11 -20.31
C ASN A 158 15.75 -3.08 -21.72
N LYS A 159 14.45 -3.31 -21.86
CA LYS A 159 13.75 -3.29 -23.14
C LYS A 159 13.76 -1.89 -23.79
N GLN A 160 13.73 -0.84 -23.00
CA GLN A 160 13.77 0.55 -23.47
C GLN A 160 15.19 1.09 -23.68
N GLY A 161 16.22 0.29 -23.41
CA GLY A 161 17.62 0.69 -23.59
C GLY A 161 18.19 1.54 -22.45
N PHE A 162 17.47 1.69 -21.34
CA PHE A 162 17.91 2.47 -20.18
C PHE A 162 18.87 1.71 -19.23
N GLY A 163 19.24 0.46 -19.56
CA GLY A 163 20.13 -0.36 -18.73
C GLY A 163 19.43 -1.08 -17.58
N LEU A 164 20.26 -1.75 -16.72
CA LEU A 164 19.76 -2.62 -15.64
C LEU A 164 19.23 -1.84 -14.42
N ILE A 165 19.64 -0.59 -14.22
CA ILE A 165 19.30 0.17 -13.01
C ILE A 165 18.49 1.41 -13.41
N PRO A 166 17.14 1.30 -13.42
CA PRO A 166 16.27 2.40 -13.88
C PRO A 166 16.38 3.67 -13.03
N GLN A 167 16.80 3.57 -11.77
CA GLN A 167 16.97 4.71 -10.88
C GLN A 167 18.10 5.67 -11.33
N LEU A 168 19.12 5.17 -12.02
CA LEU A 168 20.24 5.99 -12.49
C LEU A 168 19.90 6.76 -13.76
N VAL A 169 18.96 6.26 -14.56
CA VAL A 169 18.54 6.83 -15.85
C VAL A 169 17.14 7.44 -15.79
N TYR A 170 16.61 7.65 -14.58
CA TYR A 170 15.27 8.21 -14.38
C TYR A 170 15.10 9.58 -15.06
N GLY A 171 16.15 10.43 -15.03
CA GLY A 171 16.14 11.73 -15.68
C GLY A 171 15.96 11.65 -17.21
N GLU A 172 16.62 10.72 -17.86
CA GLU A 172 16.51 10.50 -19.31
C GLU A 172 15.11 9.94 -19.67
N ALA A 173 14.59 9.04 -18.85
CA ALA A 173 13.26 8.49 -19.03
C ALA A 173 12.16 9.58 -18.94
N VAL A 174 12.29 10.51 -17.99
CA VAL A 174 11.36 11.63 -17.83
C VAL A 174 11.45 12.61 -19.00
N GLN A 175 12.63 12.93 -19.49
CA GLN A 175 12.81 13.77 -20.68
C GLN A 175 12.13 13.15 -21.90
N ARG A 176 12.32 11.86 -22.11
CA ARG A 176 11.70 11.14 -23.23
C ARG A 176 10.16 11.12 -23.14
N VAL A 177 9.60 10.99 -21.94
CA VAL A 177 8.15 11.09 -21.73
C VAL A 177 7.66 12.50 -22.08
N THR A 178 8.36 13.54 -21.63
CA THR A 178 8.01 14.93 -21.94
C THR A 178 8.05 15.23 -23.43
N GLU A 179 9.06 14.72 -24.15
CA GLU A 179 9.16 14.85 -25.61
C GLU A 179 7.98 14.16 -26.32
N LEU A 180 7.61 12.96 -25.87
CA LEU A 180 6.47 12.24 -26.43
C LEU A 180 5.13 12.94 -26.16
N GLU A 181 4.94 13.52 -24.98
CA GLU A 181 3.74 14.30 -24.63
C GLU A 181 3.63 15.56 -25.50
N GLN A 182 4.76 16.24 -25.79
CA GLN A 182 4.79 17.41 -26.68
C GLN A 182 4.50 17.06 -28.14
N MET A 183 4.87 15.87 -28.60
CA MET A 183 4.57 15.42 -29.96
C MET A 183 3.10 15.01 -30.17
N HIS A 184 2.37 14.75 -29.09
CA HIS A 184 0.96 14.33 -29.13
C HIS A 184 -0.04 15.44 -28.76
N GLN A 185 0.44 16.65 -28.45
CA GLN A 185 -0.37 17.87 -28.31
C GLN A 185 -0.48 18.62 -29.66
#